data_f2056395a6b15a1b8ff7cf755136c6d4
#
_entry.id   f2056395a6b15a1b8ff7cf755136c6d4
#
_cell.length_a   1.000
_cell.length_b   1.000
_cell.length_c   1.000
_cell.angle_alpha   90.00
_cell.angle_beta   90.00
_cell.angle_gamma   90.00
#
_symmetry.space_group_name_H-M   'P 1'
#
loop_
_entity.id
_entity.type
_entity.pdbx_description
1 polymer ?
#
loop_
_entity_poly.entity_id
_entity_poly.type
_entity_poly.pdbx_seq_one_letter_code
_entity_poly.pdbx_strand_id
1 'polypeptide(L)'
;MGDKPLVVDLDGTLIMTDLLHESAIRLLRSNPLSSAGLLGALLRGKASTKHYIAERTDLDPATLPYHPELLQWLREERGRGRRLILCTASNDKFARRVAEFLDIFDEVLASDADNNLGGENKAEALCERFGRGEFDYAGNAQADLPIWNCAAGAIVVNAGGDLARRAAALC
;
A
#
# COMPACT_ATOMS: atom_id res chain seq x y z
N MET A 1 18.50 17.90 11.99
CA MET A 1 17.45 16.89 12.27
C MET A 1 17.13 16.29 10.92
N GLY A 2 17.33 14.99 10.74
CA GLY A 2 16.95 14.35 9.48
C GLY A 2 15.42 14.38 9.36
N ASP A 3 14.93 14.55 8.14
CA ASP A 3 13.49 14.47 7.88
C ASP A 3 12.96 13.11 8.31
N LYS A 4 11.76 13.12 8.93
CA LYS A 4 11.08 11.87 9.32
C LYS A 4 10.85 10.99 8.10
N PRO A 5 10.92 9.65 8.23
CA PRO A 5 10.63 8.76 7.13
C PRO A 5 9.21 8.99 6.61
N LEU A 6 9.04 8.88 5.30
CA LEU A 6 7.76 8.96 4.64
C LEU A 6 7.28 7.55 4.29
N VAL A 7 6.19 7.15 4.88
CA VAL A 7 5.51 5.89 4.61
C VAL A 7 4.41 6.12 3.59
N VAL A 8 4.38 5.33 2.54
CA VAL A 8 3.46 5.48 1.40
C VAL A 8 2.62 4.23 1.23
N ASP A 9 1.32 4.38 1.19
CA ASP A 9 0.40 3.32 0.81
C ASP A 9 0.41 3.06 -0.71
N LEU A 10 0.03 1.87 -1.12
CA LEU A 10 0.08 1.45 -2.51
C LEU A 10 -1.27 1.64 -3.21
N ASP A 11 -2.29 0.90 -2.77
CA ASP A 11 -3.56 0.75 -3.46
C ASP A 11 -4.46 2.00 -3.29
N GLY A 12 -4.81 2.64 -4.40
CA GLY A 12 -5.55 3.91 -4.39
C GLY A 12 -4.70 5.14 -4.04
N THR A 13 -3.47 4.96 -3.57
CA THR A 13 -2.52 6.02 -3.19
C THR A 13 -1.42 6.16 -4.25
N LEU A 14 -0.43 5.29 -4.24
CA LEU A 14 0.67 5.30 -5.22
C LEU A 14 0.21 4.86 -6.61
N ILE A 15 -0.71 3.91 -6.66
CA ILE A 15 -1.43 3.49 -7.87
C ILE A 15 -2.90 3.85 -7.76
N MET A 16 -3.51 4.26 -8.89
CA MET A 16 -4.92 4.69 -8.96
C MET A 16 -5.92 3.52 -9.02
N THR A 17 -5.48 2.31 -8.70
CA THR A 17 -6.27 1.08 -8.72
C THR A 17 -5.94 0.22 -7.51
N ASP A 18 -6.71 -0.87 -7.33
CA ASP A 18 -6.46 -1.90 -6.32
C ASP A 18 -5.81 -3.13 -6.99
N LEU A 19 -4.61 -3.50 -6.54
CA LEU A 19 -3.85 -4.63 -7.09
C LEU A 19 -4.63 -5.96 -7.00
N LEU A 20 -5.43 -6.14 -5.97
CA LEU A 20 -6.24 -7.33 -5.82
C LEU A 20 -7.29 -7.43 -6.93
N HIS A 21 -7.97 -6.31 -7.24
CA HIS A 21 -8.95 -6.25 -8.33
C HIS A 21 -8.31 -6.49 -9.69
N GLU A 22 -7.21 -5.81 -10.00
CA GLU A 22 -6.46 -6.01 -11.24
C GLU A 22 -6.02 -7.45 -11.42
N SER A 23 -5.44 -8.02 -10.37
CA SER A 23 -4.95 -9.40 -10.37
C SER A 23 -6.08 -10.42 -10.50
N ALA A 24 -7.21 -10.20 -9.83
CA ALA A 24 -8.37 -11.07 -9.92
C ALA A 24 -8.97 -11.07 -11.34
N ILE A 25 -9.11 -9.89 -11.96
CA ILE A 25 -9.60 -9.77 -13.34
C ILE A 25 -8.67 -10.46 -14.32
N ARG A 26 -7.33 -10.28 -14.18
CA ARG A 26 -6.34 -10.97 -15.01
C ARG A 26 -6.41 -12.49 -14.85
N LEU A 27 -6.50 -12.99 -13.62
CA LEU A 27 -6.60 -14.42 -13.33
C LEU A 27 -7.83 -15.04 -14.00
N LEU A 28 -8.99 -14.41 -13.87
CA LEU A 28 -10.24 -14.90 -14.48
C LEU A 28 -10.21 -14.89 -16.01
N ARG A 29 -9.53 -13.90 -16.61
CA ARG A 29 -9.36 -13.82 -18.07
C ARG A 29 -8.38 -14.83 -18.62
N SER A 30 -7.26 -15.06 -17.92
CA SER A 30 -6.20 -15.97 -18.37
C SER A 30 -6.51 -17.44 -18.09
N ASN A 31 -7.22 -17.74 -17.01
CA ASN A 31 -7.54 -19.11 -16.61
C ASN A 31 -8.91 -19.21 -15.92
N PRO A 32 -10.01 -19.40 -16.68
CA PRO A 32 -11.36 -19.52 -16.14
C PRO A 32 -11.53 -20.68 -15.14
N LEU A 33 -10.72 -21.76 -15.27
CA LEU A 33 -10.75 -22.90 -14.35
C LEU A 33 -10.21 -22.56 -12.96
N SER A 34 -9.46 -21.47 -12.83
CA SER A 34 -9.00 -20.96 -11.53
C SER A 34 -10.13 -20.44 -10.63
N SER A 35 -11.34 -20.25 -11.18
CA SER A 35 -12.52 -19.81 -10.43
C SER A 35 -12.85 -20.71 -9.24
N ALA A 36 -12.72 -22.04 -9.40
CA ALA A 36 -12.99 -23.00 -8.32
C ALA A 36 -11.98 -22.87 -7.17
N GLY A 37 -10.70 -22.68 -7.51
CA GLY A 37 -9.65 -22.46 -6.51
C GLY A 37 -9.78 -21.10 -5.82
N LEU A 38 -10.21 -20.07 -6.57
CA LEU A 38 -10.48 -18.74 -6.01
C LEU A 38 -11.63 -18.79 -4.99
N LEU A 39 -12.70 -19.52 -5.29
CA LEU A 39 -13.81 -19.72 -4.35
C LEU A 39 -13.35 -20.40 -3.06
N GLY A 40 -12.50 -21.43 -3.16
CA GLY A 40 -11.88 -22.08 -2.00
C GLY A 40 -10.98 -21.14 -1.19
N ALA A 41 -10.26 -20.25 -1.84
CA ALA A 41 -9.45 -19.23 -1.18
C ALA A 41 -10.31 -18.16 -0.48
N LEU A 42 -11.40 -17.74 -1.11
CA LEU A 42 -12.38 -16.80 -0.52
C LEU A 42 -12.98 -17.33 0.78
N LEU A 43 -13.30 -18.63 0.84
CA LEU A 43 -13.82 -19.28 2.05
C LEU A 43 -12.80 -19.34 3.19
N ARG A 44 -11.50 -19.27 2.88
CA ARG A 44 -10.40 -19.22 3.86
C ARG A 44 -10.04 -17.80 4.32
N GLY A 45 -10.66 -16.78 3.75
CA GLY A 45 -10.49 -15.38 4.13
C GLY A 45 -9.58 -14.54 3.21
N LYS A 46 -9.52 -13.24 3.51
CA LYS A 46 -8.86 -12.23 2.65
C LYS A 46 -7.37 -12.51 2.39
N ALA A 47 -6.61 -12.92 3.41
CA ALA A 47 -5.18 -13.19 3.27
C ALA A 47 -4.93 -14.35 2.28
N SER A 48 -5.66 -15.47 2.46
CA SER A 48 -5.59 -16.63 1.57
C SER A 48 -5.98 -16.29 0.12
N THR A 49 -7.01 -15.44 -0.05
CA THR A 49 -7.44 -14.98 -1.38
C THR A 49 -6.36 -14.15 -2.06
N LYS A 50 -5.77 -13.19 -1.36
CA LYS A 50 -4.68 -12.36 -1.87
C LYS A 50 -3.48 -13.20 -2.27
N HIS A 51 -3.08 -14.14 -1.43
CA HIS A 51 -1.98 -15.06 -1.70
C HIS A 51 -2.26 -15.94 -2.92
N TYR A 52 -3.45 -16.57 -2.98
CA TYR A 52 -3.86 -17.41 -4.12
C TYR A 52 -3.78 -16.66 -5.46
N ILE A 53 -4.27 -15.42 -5.49
CA ILE A 53 -4.25 -14.56 -6.68
C ILE A 53 -2.81 -14.17 -7.02
N ALA A 54 -2.01 -13.75 -6.03
CA ALA A 54 -0.64 -13.31 -6.23
C ALA A 54 0.28 -14.40 -6.79
N GLU A 55 0.09 -15.66 -6.39
CA GLU A 55 0.86 -16.78 -6.92
C GLU A 55 0.55 -17.10 -8.39
N ARG A 56 -0.66 -16.80 -8.84
CA ARG A 56 -1.18 -17.20 -10.17
C ARG A 56 -1.29 -16.06 -11.15
N THR A 57 -0.98 -14.84 -10.71
CA THR A 57 -1.03 -13.66 -11.57
C THR A 57 0.35 -13.05 -11.66
N ASP A 58 0.78 -12.83 -12.89
CA ASP A 58 1.98 -12.03 -13.16
C ASP A 58 1.56 -10.61 -13.52
N LEU A 59 1.75 -9.68 -12.58
CA LEU A 59 1.52 -8.27 -12.76
C LEU A 59 2.83 -7.60 -13.20
N ASP A 60 2.80 -6.96 -14.36
CA ASP A 60 3.92 -6.14 -14.82
C ASP A 60 3.80 -4.74 -14.17
N PRO A 61 4.73 -4.36 -13.28
CA PRO A 61 4.70 -3.05 -12.64
C PRO A 61 4.71 -1.87 -13.64
N ALA A 62 5.31 -2.05 -14.81
CA ALA A 62 5.36 -1.00 -15.83
C ALA A 62 3.97 -0.64 -16.40
N THR A 63 2.99 -1.52 -16.27
CA THR A 63 1.62 -1.32 -16.78
C THR A 63 0.66 -0.75 -15.74
N LEU A 64 1.10 -0.53 -14.52
CA LEU A 64 0.25 -0.01 -13.46
C LEU A 64 -0.04 1.48 -13.62
N PRO A 65 -1.26 1.94 -13.32
CA PRO A 65 -1.64 3.35 -13.39
C PRO A 65 -1.12 4.10 -12.14
N TYR A 66 0.15 4.47 -12.14
CA TYR A 66 0.73 5.27 -11.06
C TYR A 66 0.12 6.65 -10.99
N HIS A 67 0.03 7.22 -9.78
CA HIS A 67 -0.34 8.62 -9.56
C HIS A 67 0.84 9.51 -9.94
N PRO A 68 0.78 10.25 -11.07
CA PRO A 68 1.97 10.89 -11.62
C PRO A 68 2.54 11.99 -10.73
N GLU A 69 1.67 12.82 -10.14
CA GLU A 69 2.06 13.93 -9.27
C GLU A 69 2.69 13.42 -7.96
N LEU A 70 2.09 12.38 -7.35
CA LEU A 70 2.64 11.77 -6.15
C LEU A 70 4.01 11.14 -6.44
N LEU A 71 4.12 10.37 -7.54
CA LEU A 71 5.37 9.71 -7.91
C LEU A 71 6.49 10.71 -8.19
N GLN A 72 6.18 11.83 -8.85
CA GLN A 72 7.14 12.90 -9.05
C GLN A 72 7.61 13.49 -7.72
N TRP A 73 6.69 13.82 -6.82
CA TRP A 73 7.00 14.37 -5.50
C TRP A 73 7.84 13.39 -4.66
N LEU A 74 7.52 12.09 -4.66
CA LEU A 74 8.31 11.05 -3.98
C LEU A 74 9.75 11.00 -4.49
N ARG A 75 9.97 11.13 -5.81
CA ARG A 75 11.32 11.18 -6.39
C ARG A 75 12.08 12.44 -5.92
N GLU A 76 11.41 13.56 -5.79
CA GLU A 76 12.00 14.78 -5.24
C GLU A 76 12.38 14.63 -3.76
N GLU A 77 11.49 14.05 -2.93
CA GLU A 77 11.77 13.74 -1.52
C GLU A 77 12.95 12.76 -1.39
N ARG A 78 13.00 11.72 -2.23
CA ARG A 78 14.14 10.81 -2.31
C ARG A 78 15.43 11.54 -2.67
N GLY A 79 15.38 12.45 -3.65
CA GLY A 79 16.52 13.27 -4.07
C GLY A 79 17.03 14.21 -2.98
N ARG A 80 16.19 14.60 -2.02
CA ARG A 80 16.55 15.36 -0.82
C ARG A 80 17.14 14.48 0.29
N GLY A 81 17.20 13.15 0.09
CA GLY A 81 17.72 12.20 1.07
C GLY A 81 16.67 11.70 2.06
N ARG A 82 15.38 11.97 1.83
CA ARG A 82 14.32 11.47 2.68
C ARG A 82 14.18 9.96 2.51
N ARG A 83 14.04 9.24 3.62
CA ARG A 83 13.80 7.80 3.62
C ARG A 83 12.36 7.53 3.24
N LEU A 84 12.15 6.69 2.20
CA LEU A 84 10.83 6.29 1.69
C LEU A 84 10.54 4.83 1.99
N ILE A 85 9.36 4.56 2.54
CA ILE A 85 8.90 3.20 2.89
C ILE A 85 7.59 2.93 2.15
N LEU A 86 7.52 1.85 1.39
CA LEU A 86 6.26 1.35 0.85
C LEU A 86 5.58 0.48 1.89
N CYS A 87 4.35 0.82 2.31
CA CYS A 87 3.61 0.05 3.30
C CYS A 87 2.19 -0.24 2.84
N THR A 88 1.87 -1.50 2.57
CA THR A 88 0.60 -1.88 1.95
C THR A 88 -0.04 -3.13 2.56
N ALA A 89 -1.38 -3.17 2.52
CA ALA A 89 -2.15 -4.37 2.79
C ALA A 89 -2.13 -5.37 1.62
N SER A 90 -1.56 -5.02 0.48
CA SER A 90 -1.39 -5.92 -0.65
C SER A 90 -0.30 -6.97 -0.40
N ASN A 91 -0.27 -8.01 -1.25
CA ASN A 91 0.67 -9.12 -1.09
C ASN A 91 2.13 -8.66 -1.30
N ASP A 92 3.04 -9.17 -0.47
CA ASP A 92 4.47 -8.84 -0.45
C ASP A 92 5.15 -9.04 -1.81
N LYS A 93 4.83 -10.09 -2.55
CA LYS A 93 5.38 -10.34 -3.89
C LYS A 93 5.13 -9.16 -4.85
N PHE A 94 3.90 -8.63 -4.85
CA PHE A 94 3.55 -7.50 -5.73
C PHE A 94 4.18 -6.20 -5.24
N ALA A 95 4.13 -5.95 -3.94
CA ALA A 95 4.69 -4.75 -3.34
C ALA A 95 6.19 -4.63 -3.61
N ARG A 96 6.95 -5.73 -3.46
CA ARG A 96 8.40 -5.75 -3.79
C ARG A 96 8.67 -5.51 -5.26
N ARG A 97 7.91 -6.12 -6.17
CA ARG A 97 8.08 -5.89 -7.61
C ARG A 97 7.82 -4.43 -8.00
N VAL A 98 6.83 -3.78 -7.39
CA VAL A 98 6.58 -2.35 -7.58
C VAL A 98 7.74 -1.51 -7.04
N ALA A 99 8.22 -1.83 -5.84
CA ALA A 99 9.33 -1.10 -5.23
C ALA A 99 10.63 -1.25 -6.05
N GLU A 100 10.95 -2.46 -6.51
CA GLU A 100 12.08 -2.74 -7.39
C GLU A 100 11.99 -1.99 -8.73
N PHE A 101 10.81 -1.96 -9.34
CA PHE A 101 10.59 -1.26 -10.60
C PHE A 101 10.76 0.26 -10.46
N LEU A 102 10.29 0.84 -9.37
CA LEU A 102 10.34 2.29 -9.14
C LEU A 102 11.71 2.76 -8.64
N ASP A 103 12.44 1.91 -7.92
CA ASP A 103 13.78 2.15 -7.35
C ASP A 103 13.89 3.44 -6.51
N ILE A 104 12.82 3.73 -5.73
CA ILE A 104 12.77 4.91 -4.85
C ILE A 104 12.58 4.57 -3.38
N PHE A 105 12.20 3.33 -3.06
CA PHE A 105 11.89 2.90 -1.70
C PHE A 105 13.09 2.23 -1.02
N ASP A 106 13.34 2.60 0.23
CA ASP A 106 14.39 2.00 1.08
C ASP A 106 13.91 0.70 1.73
N GLU A 107 12.59 0.56 1.90
CA GLU A 107 11.99 -0.55 2.62
C GLU A 107 10.57 -0.83 2.09
N VAL A 108 10.16 -2.11 2.18
CA VAL A 108 8.81 -2.57 1.86
C VAL A 108 8.24 -3.30 3.07
N LEU A 109 7.08 -2.86 3.52
CA LEU A 109 6.23 -3.53 4.51
C LEU A 109 4.93 -3.93 3.82
N ALA A 110 4.63 -5.21 3.74
CA ALA A 110 3.48 -5.71 3.01
C ALA A 110 2.85 -6.91 3.70
N SER A 111 1.61 -7.24 3.32
CA SER A 111 0.93 -8.41 3.84
C SER A 111 1.52 -9.69 3.27
N ASP A 112 1.64 -10.70 4.11
CA ASP A 112 1.99 -12.06 3.75
C ASP A 112 0.81 -13.03 3.97
N ALA A 113 1.09 -14.35 4.01
CA ALA A 113 0.07 -15.37 4.21
C ALA A 113 -0.55 -15.33 5.63
N ASP A 114 0.23 -14.91 6.62
CA ASP A 114 -0.10 -14.98 8.04
C ASP A 114 -0.49 -13.60 8.60
N ASN A 115 0.05 -12.51 8.02
CA ASN A 115 -0.10 -11.15 8.52
C ASN A 115 -0.81 -10.25 7.51
N ASN A 116 -1.90 -9.62 7.91
CA ASN A 116 -2.61 -8.64 7.11
C ASN A 116 -2.31 -7.22 7.60
N LEU A 117 -1.49 -6.47 6.87
CA LEU A 117 -1.13 -5.07 7.16
C LEU A 117 -2.21 -4.09 6.66
N GLY A 118 -3.43 -4.18 7.21
CA GLY A 118 -4.52 -3.26 6.90
C GLY A 118 -5.04 -2.53 8.13
N GLY A 119 -5.44 -1.28 7.98
CA GLY A 119 -6.08 -0.49 9.04
C GLY A 119 -5.25 -0.42 10.33
N GLU A 120 -5.83 -0.86 11.44
CA GLU A 120 -5.21 -0.82 12.77
C GLU A 120 -3.92 -1.63 12.85
N ASN A 121 -3.85 -2.81 12.23
CA ASN A 121 -2.62 -3.63 12.22
C ASN A 121 -1.46 -2.89 11.55
N LYS A 122 -1.74 -2.12 10.48
CA LYS A 122 -0.73 -1.28 9.82
C LYS A 122 -0.28 -0.15 10.76
N ALA A 123 -1.21 0.49 11.45
CA ALA A 123 -0.89 1.55 12.41
C ALA A 123 0.00 1.05 13.56
N GLU A 124 -0.35 -0.11 14.13
CA GLU A 124 0.41 -0.75 15.19
C GLU A 124 1.83 -1.11 14.73
N ALA A 125 1.97 -1.80 13.61
CA ALA A 125 3.27 -2.17 13.04
C ALA A 125 4.17 -0.96 12.75
N LEU A 126 3.59 0.15 12.24
CA LEU A 126 4.35 1.38 11.98
C LEU A 126 4.75 2.10 13.27
N CYS A 127 3.85 2.14 14.26
CA CYS A 127 4.16 2.70 15.58
C CYS A 127 5.25 1.91 16.32
N GLU A 128 5.23 0.58 16.24
CA GLU A 128 6.27 -0.28 16.81
C GLU A 128 7.63 -0.08 16.13
N ARG A 129 7.61 0.07 14.78
CA ARG A 129 8.85 0.17 14.02
C ARG A 129 9.51 1.54 14.07
N PHE A 130 8.75 2.62 14.01
CA PHE A 130 9.28 3.98 13.89
C PHE A 130 9.07 4.83 15.15
N GLY A 131 8.11 4.50 15.96
CA GLY A 131 7.64 5.32 17.06
C GLY A 131 6.44 6.21 16.66
N ARG A 132 5.62 6.52 17.64
CA ARG A 132 4.46 7.40 17.47
C ARG A 132 4.92 8.84 17.21
N GLY A 133 4.40 9.47 16.17
CA GLY A 133 4.81 10.82 15.75
C GLY A 133 6.20 10.88 15.09
N GLU A 134 6.81 9.74 14.71
CA GLU A 134 8.15 9.70 14.15
C GLU A 134 8.18 9.31 12.65
N PHE A 135 7.04 9.33 11.97
CA PHE A 135 6.93 9.14 10.52
C PHE A 135 5.77 9.97 9.96
N ASP A 136 5.84 10.32 8.68
CA ASP A 136 4.70 10.85 7.93
C ASP A 136 4.06 9.74 7.10
N TYR A 137 2.76 9.86 6.83
CA TYR A 137 2.03 8.83 6.12
C TYR A 137 1.19 9.39 4.96
N ALA A 138 1.41 8.84 3.76
CA ALA A 138 0.61 9.09 2.56
C ALA A 138 -0.40 7.97 2.35
N GLY A 139 -1.69 8.31 2.33
CA GLY A 139 -2.81 7.38 2.19
C GLY A 139 -4.04 8.02 1.57
N ASN A 140 -5.09 7.22 1.32
CA ASN A 140 -6.25 7.67 0.55
C ASN A 140 -7.62 7.28 1.16
N ALA A 141 -7.66 6.43 2.17
CA ALA A 141 -8.89 5.79 2.61
C ALA A 141 -9.22 6.05 4.09
N GLN A 142 -10.46 5.81 4.47
CA GLN A 142 -10.87 5.86 5.89
C GLN A 142 -10.13 4.82 6.75
N ALA A 143 -9.68 3.72 6.14
CA ALA A 143 -8.85 2.71 6.78
C ALA A 143 -7.48 3.25 7.25
N ASP A 144 -7.03 4.40 6.72
CA ASP A 144 -5.78 5.05 7.09
C ASP A 144 -5.89 5.99 8.30
N LEU A 145 -7.11 6.28 8.78
CA LEU A 145 -7.30 7.15 9.95
C LEU A 145 -6.52 6.69 11.20
N PRO A 146 -6.47 5.38 11.56
CA PRO A 146 -5.65 4.93 12.68
C PRO A 146 -4.16 5.23 12.49
N ILE A 147 -3.69 5.18 11.23
CA ILE A 147 -2.28 5.43 10.90
C ILE A 147 -1.98 6.93 11.03
N TRP A 148 -2.79 7.81 10.46
CA TRP A 148 -2.64 9.24 10.63
C TRP A 148 -2.72 9.68 12.09
N ASN A 149 -3.55 9.02 12.91
CA ASN A 149 -3.60 9.28 14.35
C ASN A 149 -2.28 8.99 15.10
N CYS A 150 -1.36 8.25 14.52
CA CYS A 150 -0.04 7.99 15.09
C CYS A 150 1.13 8.51 14.23
N ALA A 151 0.86 9.08 13.07
CA ALA A 151 1.85 9.76 12.24
C ALA A 151 2.18 11.17 12.75
N ALA A 152 3.27 11.74 12.27
CA ALA A 152 3.64 13.14 12.50
C ALA A 152 2.91 14.08 11.54
N GLY A 153 2.68 13.62 10.31
CA GLY A 153 2.02 14.36 9.26
C GLY A 153 1.18 13.47 8.36
N ALA A 154 0.03 13.99 7.92
CA ALA A 154 -0.90 13.35 7.01
C ALA A 154 -0.76 13.89 5.59
N ILE A 155 -0.43 13.02 4.65
CA ILE A 155 -0.50 13.29 3.21
C ILE A 155 -1.71 12.53 2.66
N VAL A 156 -2.75 13.26 2.29
CA VAL A 156 -4.00 12.66 1.79
C VAL A 156 -4.02 12.73 0.28
N VAL A 157 -4.09 11.58 -0.37
CA VAL A 157 -4.01 11.42 -1.81
C VAL A 157 -5.36 10.89 -2.32
N ASN A 158 -5.84 11.38 -3.47
CA ASN A 158 -7.05 10.87 -4.16
C ASN A 158 -8.30 10.77 -3.27
N ALA A 159 -8.47 11.61 -2.25
CA ALA A 159 -9.57 11.53 -1.33
C ALA A 159 -10.42 12.79 -1.30
N GLY A 160 -11.70 12.64 -0.93
CA GLY A 160 -12.59 13.78 -0.76
C GLY A 160 -12.21 14.69 0.42
N GLY A 161 -12.59 15.96 0.33
CA GLY A 161 -12.23 16.98 1.33
C GLY A 161 -12.67 16.68 2.78
N ASP A 162 -13.64 15.80 2.98
CA ASP A 162 -14.02 15.35 4.32
C ASP A 162 -12.93 14.48 4.98
N LEU A 163 -12.38 13.50 4.25
CA LEU A 163 -11.31 12.67 4.76
C LEU A 163 -10.04 13.51 5.01
N ALA A 164 -9.73 14.46 4.10
CA ALA A 164 -8.59 15.34 4.28
C ALA A 164 -8.69 16.19 5.56
N ARG A 165 -9.88 16.75 5.84
CA ARG A 165 -10.11 17.48 7.11
C ARG A 165 -9.95 16.61 8.35
N ARG A 166 -10.47 15.37 8.30
CA ARG A 166 -10.35 14.41 9.40
C ARG A 166 -8.91 13.99 9.63
N ALA A 167 -8.16 13.70 8.58
CA ALA A 167 -6.74 13.37 8.67
C ALA A 167 -5.93 14.53 9.26
N ALA A 168 -6.14 15.76 8.78
CA ALA A 168 -5.47 16.95 9.29
C ALA A 168 -5.78 17.27 10.76
N ALA A 169 -6.89 16.79 11.29
CA ALA A 169 -7.24 16.97 12.70
C ALA A 169 -6.57 15.95 13.63
N LEU A 170 -5.91 14.94 13.07
CA LEU A 170 -5.25 13.85 13.83
C LEU A 170 -3.73 14.05 13.99
N CYS A 171 -3.11 14.87 13.11
CA CYS A 171 -1.68 15.11 13.07
C CYS A 171 -1.28 16.50 13.57
#